data_cf534258f1a937cfd28a9fd240175f25
#
_entry.id   cf534258f1a937cfd28a9fd240175f25
#
_cell.length_a   1.000
_cell.length_b   1.000
_cell.length_c   1.000
_cell.angle_alpha   90.00
_cell.angle_beta   90.00
_cell.angle_gamma   90.00
#
_symmetry.space_group_name_H-M   'P 1'
#
loop_
_entity.id
_entity.type
_entity.pdbx_description
1 polymer ?
#
loop_
_entity_poly.entity_id
_entity_poly.type
_entity_poly.pdbx_seq_one_letter_code
_entity_poly.pdbx_strand_id
1 'polypeptide(L)'
;MRVRATARGWTAVWLVVLALAQTAAFLVVWRAALHTELGQWLDTVALTGNQIGQDRIAEPVNRILNTMSALSLLAATAMIGFIALIRRRVALAITATLLIAGANVSTQLLKHFLARPDFGIDPERSAAGNSLPSGHTTVAASVALALILVLPPTVRVLGAYLGTAYAAVAGVATLSAGWHRPSDAVAAFLVVGVWAALAGLLLLVTQREQAQVEPTDAHRVAAVVLGLGGAIAVVASALALSWLVDLPQLDPDEMGRRSLFVGYAGSAAGIAGTMAVVAALVLAVVHRLVPRVKG
;
A
#
# COMPACT_ATOMS: atom_id res chain seq x y z
N MET A 1 -8.78 -21.42 -30.21
CA MET A 1 -8.06 -20.13 -30.24
C MET A 1 -8.90 -18.94 -29.72
N ARG A 2 -10.15 -18.75 -30.15
CA ARG A 2 -10.99 -17.59 -29.75
C ARG A 2 -11.22 -17.44 -28.22
N VAL A 3 -11.50 -18.53 -27.48
CA VAL A 3 -11.74 -18.50 -26.02
C VAL A 3 -10.52 -18.03 -25.22
N ARG A 4 -9.31 -18.36 -25.69
CA ARG A 4 -8.05 -17.92 -25.02
C ARG A 4 -7.77 -16.43 -25.24
N ALA A 5 -8.09 -15.90 -26.41
CA ALA A 5 -7.93 -14.47 -26.70
C ALA A 5 -8.89 -13.62 -25.87
N THR A 6 -10.11 -14.08 -25.66
CA THR A 6 -11.11 -13.39 -24.81
C THR A 6 -10.71 -13.37 -23.33
N ALA A 7 -10.21 -14.48 -22.76
CA ALA A 7 -9.78 -14.53 -21.37
C ALA A 7 -8.58 -13.58 -21.07
N ARG A 8 -7.66 -13.43 -22.03
CA ARG A 8 -6.54 -12.48 -21.94
C ARG A 8 -7.04 -11.04 -22.00
N GLY A 9 -7.97 -10.76 -22.90
CA GLY A 9 -8.59 -9.45 -23.01
C GLY A 9 -9.27 -9.04 -21.70
N TRP A 10 -10.07 -9.92 -21.11
CA TRP A 10 -10.71 -9.65 -19.81
C TRP A 10 -9.71 -9.41 -18.68
N THR A 11 -8.61 -10.16 -18.61
CA THR A 11 -7.56 -9.91 -17.60
C THR A 11 -6.91 -8.54 -17.82
N ALA A 12 -6.65 -8.14 -19.07
CA ALA A 12 -6.12 -6.80 -19.36
C ALA A 12 -7.11 -5.70 -18.94
N VAL A 13 -8.38 -5.85 -19.27
CA VAL A 13 -9.44 -4.90 -18.86
C VAL A 13 -9.48 -4.77 -17.33
N TRP A 14 -9.46 -5.88 -16.60
CA TRP A 14 -9.44 -5.87 -15.14
C TRP A 14 -8.23 -5.13 -14.58
N LEU A 15 -7.03 -5.34 -15.12
CA LEU A 15 -5.83 -4.65 -14.67
C LEU A 15 -5.88 -3.15 -14.95
N VAL A 16 -6.45 -2.75 -16.10
CA VAL A 16 -6.68 -1.33 -16.40
C VAL A 16 -7.69 -0.73 -15.42
N VAL A 17 -8.81 -1.41 -15.18
CA VAL A 17 -9.82 -0.97 -14.21
C VAL A 17 -9.21 -0.84 -12.81
N LEU A 18 -8.39 -1.79 -12.38
CA LEU A 18 -7.70 -1.74 -11.09
C LEU A 18 -6.72 -0.55 -11.02
N ALA A 19 -5.95 -0.29 -12.07
CA ALA A 19 -5.05 0.85 -12.12
C ALA A 19 -5.83 2.17 -12.03
N LEU A 20 -6.90 2.32 -12.81
CA LEU A 20 -7.75 3.51 -12.80
C LEU A 20 -8.47 3.70 -11.46
N ALA A 21 -9.01 2.64 -10.85
CA ALA A 21 -9.68 2.70 -9.57
C ALA A 21 -8.72 3.13 -8.44
N GLN A 22 -7.49 2.61 -8.41
CA GLN A 22 -6.48 3.00 -7.44
C GLN A 22 -5.96 4.42 -7.67
N THR A 23 -5.84 4.84 -8.94
CA THR A 23 -5.52 6.24 -9.28
C THR A 23 -6.64 7.17 -8.82
N ALA A 24 -7.91 6.82 -9.08
CA ALA A 24 -9.04 7.60 -8.62
C ALA A 24 -9.11 7.68 -7.09
N ALA A 25 -8.88 6.55 -6.39
CA ALA A 25 -8.80 6.53 -4.93
C ALA A 25 -7.65 7.41 -4.41
N PHE A 26 -6.47 7.37 -5.06
CA PHE A 26 -5.36 8.27 -4.74
C PHE A 26 -5.75 9.74 -4.88
N LEU A 27 -6.41 10.12 -5.97
CA LEU A 27 -6.87 11.49 -6.20
C LEU A 27 -7.90 11.93 -5.16
N VAL A 28 -8.80 11.03 -4.74
CA VAL A 28 -9.75 11.30 -3.65
C VAL A 28 -9.02 11.52 -2.34
N VAL A 29 -8.08 10.65 -1.97
CA VAL A 29 -7.27 10.80 -0.74
C VAL A 29 -6.47 12.10 -0.80
N TRP A 30 -5.77 12.36 -1.90
CA TRP A 30 -5.02 13.60 -2.09
C TRP A 30 -5.90 14.84 -1.94
N ARG A 31 -7.06 14.87 -2.62
CA ARG A 31 -7.99 16.01 -2.56
C ARG A 31 -8.61 16.16 -1.18
N ALA A 32 -9.05 15.08 -0.56
CA ALA A 32 -9.71 15.12 0.74
C ALA A 32 -8.73 15.47 1.87
N ALA A 33 -7.58 14.78 1.93
CA ALA A 33 -6.65 14.94 3.04
C ALA A 33 -5.76 16.20 2.94
N LEU A 34 -5.36 16.63 1.72
CA LEU A 34 -4.48 17.79 1.59
C LEU A 34 -5.23 19.10 1.33
N HIS A 35 -6.34 19.06 0.58
CA HIS A 35 -7.00 20.26 0.07
C HIS A 35 -8.34 20.56 0.76
N THR A 36 -8.58 19.98 1.93
CA THR A 36 -9.69 20.36 2.81
C THR A 36 -9.18 20.59 4.23
N GLU A 37 -9.73 21.57 4.89
CA GLU A 37 -9.46 21.86 6.31
C GLU A 37 -9.80 20.65 7.18
N LEU A 38 -10.99 20.08 7.00
CA LEU A 38 -11.42 18.87 7.73
C LEU A 38 -10.47 17.70 7.54
N GLY A 39 -10.00 17.44 6.32
CA GLY A 39 -9.07 16.34 6.04
C GLY A 39 -7.72 16.53 6.71
N GLN A 40 -7.18 17.74 6.68
CA GLN A 40 -5.94 18.05 7.39
C GLN A 40 -6.11 17.96 8.91
N TRP A 41 -7.25 18.40 9.43
CA TRP A 41 -7.57 18.27 10.85
C TRP A 41 -7.67 16.80 11.28
N LEU A 42 -8.40 15.95 10.55
CA LEU A 42 -8.49 14.50 10.83
C LEU A 42 -7.13 13.81 10.81
N ASP A 43 -6.30 14.11 9.80
CA ASP A 43 -4.93 13.60 9.69
C ASP A 43 -4.06 14.04 10.88
N THR A 44 -4.24 15.28 11.36
CA THR A 44 -3.48 15.83 12.50
C THR A 44 -3.97 15.23 13.81
N VAL A 45 -5.30 15.11 14.03
CA VAL A 45 -5.84 14.41 15.21
C VAL A 45 -5.31 12.98 15.33
N ALA A 46 -5.29 12.23 14.21
CA ALA A 46 -4.75 10.88 14.20
C ALA A 46 -3.24 10.86 14.49
N LEU A 47 -2.51 11.85 13.99
CA LEU A 47 -1.07 11.98 14.23
C LEU A 47 -0.77 12.36 15.68
N THR A 48 -1.48 13.32 16.26
CA THR A 48 -1.36 13.70 17.68
C THR A 48 -1.69 12.51 18.59
N GLY A 49 -2.62 11.64 18.16
CA GLY A 49 -2.96 10.41 18.87
C GLY A 49 -1.79 9.42 19.03
N ASN A 50 -0.69 9.57 18.28
CA ASN A 50 0.51 8.71 18.42
C ASN A 50 1.17 8.86 19.80
N GLN A 51 0.99 10.02 20.46
CA GLN A 51 1.53 10.27 21.81
C GLN A 51 0.98 9.30 22.85
N ILE A 52 -0.18 8.67 22.56
CA ILE A 52 -0.79 7.69 23.45
C ILE A 52 0.02 6.39 23.44
N GLY A 53 0.87 6.20 24.45
CA GLY A 53 1.71 5.02 24.61
C GLY A 53 3.04 5.06 23.84
N GLN A 54 3.44 6.22 23.34
CA GLN A 54 4.68 6.41 22.59
C GLN A 54 5.90 5.88 23.34
N ASP A 55 6.02 6.10 24.65
CA ASP A 55 7.12 5.61 25.48
C ASP A 55 7.32 4.09 25.42
N ARG A 56 6.24 3.33 25.14
CA ARG A 56 6.27 1.87 25.08
C ARG A 56 6.62 1.33 23.70
N ILE A 57 6.32 2.07 22.65
CA ILE A 57 6.41 1.59 21.26
C ILE A 57 7.51 2.30 20.46
N ALA A 58 8.08 3.40 20.95
CA ALA A 58 9.08 4.18 20.22
C ALA A 58 10.29 3.34 19.78
N GLU A 59 10.86 2.53 20.67
CA GLU A 59 12.04 1.71 20.34
C GLU A 59 11.73 0.64 19.26
N PRO A 60 10.69 -0.23 19.39
CA PRO A 60 10.36 -1.19 18.32
C PRO A 60 9.97 -0.50 17.01
N VAL A 61 9.26 0.62 17.06
CA VAL A 61 8.90 1.41 15.87
C VAL A 61 10.13 1.93 15.15
N ASN A 62 11.05 2.59 15.87
CA ASN A 62 12.29 3.10 15.30
C ASN A 62 13.17 1.98 14.74
N ARG A 63 13.21 0.83 15.39
CA ARG A 63 13.93 -0.35 14.91
C ARG A 63 13.38 -0.84 13.56
N ILE A 64 12.06 -0.92 13.41
CA ILE A 64 11.39 -1.29 12.14
C ILE A 64 11.74 -0.26 11.05
N LEU A 65 11.58 1.03 11.34
CA LEU A 65 11.81 2.09 10.36
C LEU A 65 13.28 2.21 9.93
N ASN A 66 14.23 2.00 10.86
CA ASN A 66 15.65 2.02 10.56
C ASN A 66 16.10 0.88 9.62
N THR A 67 15.32 -0.22 9.52
CA THR A 67 15.60 -1.27 8.53
C THR A 67 15.25 -0.83 7.10
N MET A 68 14.47 0.23 6.91
CA MET A 68 13.99 0.72 5.61
C MET A 68 14.92 1.76 5.01
N SER A 69 16.18 1.41 4.81
CA SER A 69 17.18 2.25 4.15
C SER A 69 17.20 2.06 2.64
N ALA A 70 17.86 2.97 1.90
CA ALA A 70 18.11 2.79 0.48
C ALA A 70 18.89 1.50 0.19
N LEU A 71 19.82 1.12 1.07
CA LEU A 71 20.58 -0.11 0.96
C LEU A 71 19.68 -1.35 1.13
N SER A 72 18.77 -1.35 2.09
CA SER A 72 17.82 -2.46 2.27
C SER A 72 16.86 -2.59 1.08
N LEU A 73 16.43 -1.48 0.48
CA LEU A 73 15.63 -1.49 -0.73
C LEU A 73 16.40 -2.09 -1.91
N LEU A 74 17.66 -1.70 -2.10
CA LEU A 74 18.53 -2.27 -3.13
C LEU A 74 18.75 -3.76 -2.91
N ALA A 75 19.04 -4.18 -1.68
CA ALA A 75 19.22 -5.59 -1.33
C ALA A 75 17.94 -6.42 -1.56
N ALA A 76 16.78 -5.91 -1.16
CA ALA A 76 15.49 -6.56 -1.41
C ALA A 76 15.19 -6.66 -2.92
N THR A 77 15.43 -5.60 -3.67
CA THR A 77 15.23 -5.59 -5.14
C THR A 77 16.17 -6.58 -5.82
N ALA A 78 17.44 -6.60 -5.44
CA ALA A 78 18.41 -7.58 -5.96
C ALA A 78 18.01 -9.02 -5.63
N MET A 79 17.55 -9.29 -4.40
CA MET A 79 17.08 -10.61 -3.98
C MET A 79 15.85 -11.05 -4.79
N ILE A 80 14.87 -10.18 -4.97
CA ILE A 80 13.67 -10.46 -5.76
C ILE A 80 14.04 -10.75 -7.23
N GLY A 81 14.91 -9.92 -7.81
CA GLY A 81 15.44 -10.14 -9.15
C GLY A 81 16.19 -11.48 -9.27
N PHE A 82 17.02 -11.82 -8.30
CA PHE A 82 17.76 -13.07 -8.24
C PHE A 82 16.84 -14.30 -8.15
N ILE A 83 15.80 -14.27 -7.30
CA ILE A 83 14.79 -15.34 -7.23
C ILE A 83 14.10 -15.54 -8.58
N ALA A 84 13.77 -14.46 -9.28
CA ALA A 84 13.14 -14.54 -10.59
C ALA A 84 14.11 -15.10 -11.67
N LEU A 85 15.39 -14.72 -11.61
CA LEU A 85 16.44 -15.18 -12.54
C LEU A 85 16.79 -16.67 -12.35
N ILE A 86 16.96 -17.13 -11.10
CA ILE A 86 17.15 -18.58 -10.81
C ILE A 86 16.02 -19.40 -11.42
N ARG A 87 14.81 -18.87 -11.40
CA ARG A 87 13.64 -19.49 -12.00
C ARG A 87 13.58 -19.32 -13.52
N ARG A 88 14.64 -18.81 -14.13
CA ARG A 88 14.76 -18.53 -15.58
C ARG A 88 13.62 -17.66 -16.13
N ARG A 89 13.17 -16.68 -15.34
CA ARG A 89 12.02 -15.81 -15.65
C ARG A 89 12.44 -14.35 -15.73
N VAL A 90 13.24 -14.02 -16.75
CA VAL A 90 13.78 -12.66 -16.97
C VAL A 90 12.67 -11.60 -17.01
N ALA A 91 11.56 -11.87 -17.73
CA ALA A 91 10.43 -10.94 -17.79
C ALA A 91 9.85 -10.65 -16.41
N LEU A 92 9.78 -11.64 -15.51
CA LEU A 92 9.29 -11.46 -14.15
C LEU A 92 10.28 -10.65 -13.29
N ALA A 93 11.59 -10.87 -13.45
CA ALA A 93 12.63 -10.08 -12.78
C ALA A 93 12.54 -8.60 -13.19
N ILE A 94 12.50 -8.33 -14.49
CA ILE A 94 12.35 -6.94 -15.02
C ILE A 94 11.07 -6.30 -14.49
N THR A 95 9.95 -7.02 -14.55
CA THR A 95 8.65 -6.48 -14.13
C THR A 95 8.62 -6.16 -12.63
N ALA A 96 9.17 -7.03 -11.78
CA ALA A 96 9.26 -6.79 -10.35
C ALA A 96 10.17 -5.60 -10.01
N THR A 97 11.30 -5.47 -10.71
CA THR A 97 12.20 -4.31 -10.58
C THR A 97 11.52 -3.02 -11.01
N LEU A 98 10.78 -3.02 -12.13
CA LEU A 98 10.03 -1.85 -12.60
C LEU A 98 8.91 -1.47 -11.64
N LEU A 99 8.22 -2.44 -11.02
CA LEU A 99 7.23 -2.15 -9.98
C LEU A 99 7.88 -1.41 -8.81
N ILE A 100 8.99 -1.93 -8.27
CA ILE A 100 9.67 -1.32 -7.12
C ILE A 100 10.22 0.05 -7.50
N ALA A 101 11.00 0.15 -8.56
CA ALA A 101 11.63 1.40 -8.99
C ALA A 101 10.57 2.45 -9.36
N GLY A 102 9.58 2.08 -10.16
CA GLY A 102 8.53 2.97 -10.62
C GLY A 102 7.69 3.52 -9.48
N ALA A 103 7.27 2.68 -8.52
CA ALA A 103 6.52 3.13 -7.36
C ALA A 103 7.33 4.12 -6.51
N ASN A 104 8.61 3.82 -6.26
CA ASN A 104 9.47 4.69 -5.45
C ASN A 104 9.78 6.01 -6.16
N VAL A 105 10.10 5.99 -7.45
CA VAL A 105 10.32 7.20 -8.24
C VAL A 105 9.04 8.06 -8.29
N SER A 106 7.89 7.44 -8.58
CA SER A 106 6.60 8.15 -8.60
C SER A 106 6.29 8.80 -7.26
N THR A 107 6.56 8.11 -6.14
CA THR A 107 6.40 8.66 -4.80
C THR A 107 7.25 9.92 -4.59
N GLN A 108 8.52 9.91 -5.00
CA GLN A 108 9.39 11.10 -4.86
C GLN A 108 8.92 12.25 -5.76
N LEU A 109 8.51 11.95 -7.00
CA LEU A 109 7.97 12.95 -7.91
C LEU A 109 6.68 13.57 -7.35
N LEU A 110 5.73 12.75 -6.91
CA LEU A 110 4.48 13.22 -6.31
C LEU A 110 4.75 14.09 -5.07
N LYS A 111 5.68 13.69 -4.19
CA LYS A 111 6.09 14.49 -3.05
C LYS A 111 6.60 15.88 -3.42
N HIS A 112 7.35 15.95 -4.52
CA HIS A 112 7.93 17.19 -5.00
C HIS A 112 6.91 18.11 -5.68
N PHE A 113 5.98 17.52 -6.46
CA PHE A 113 5.06 18.32 -7.29
C PHE A 113 3.71 18.61 -6.63
N LEU A 114 3.30 17.82 -5.63
CA LEU A 114 2.05 18.07 -4.93
C LEU A 114 2.26 19.11 -3.82
N ALA A 115 1.56 20.25 -3.94
CA ALA A 115 1.55 21.25 -2.89
C ALA A 115 0.60 20.84 -1.76
N ARG A 116 0.96 21.20 -0.52
CA ARG A 116 0.08 21.12 0.65
C ARG A 116 -0.30 22.53 1.06
N PRO A 117 -1.56 22.95 0.88
CA PRO A 117 -2.03 24.24 1.38
C PRO A 117 -1.90 24.29 2.90
N ASP A 118 -1.58 25.47 3.44
CA ASP A 118 -1.59 25.70 4.88
C ASP A 118 -2.96 26.24 5.30
N PHE A 119 -3.64 25.51 6.18
CA PHE A 119 -4.92 25.91 6.78
C PHE A 119 -4.75 26.32 8.25
N GLY A 120 -3.51 26.49 8.74
CA GLY A 120 -3.22 26.89 10.11
C GLY A 120 -3.44 25.79 11.17
N ILE A 121 -3.72 24.54 10.76
CA ILE A 121 -4.00 23.44 11.69
C ILE A 121 -2.71 22.88 12.32
N ASP A 122 -1.63 22.84 11.55
CA ASP A 122 -0.32 22.32 11.97
C ASP A 122 0.76 23.14 11.26
N PRO A 123 1.01 24.39 11.71
CA PRO A 123 1.90 25.33 11.03
C PRO A 123 3.35 24.83 10.93
N GLU A 124 3.85 24.15 11.97
CA GLU A 124 5.23 23.65 12.02
C GLU A 124 5.48 22.60 10.92
N ARG A 125 4.52 21.67 10.73
CA ARG A 125 4.61 20.65 9.70
C ARG A 125 4.24 21.16 8.32
N SER A 126 3.37 22.15 8.25
CA SER A 126 3.04 22.82 6.98
C SER A 126 4.26 23.53 6.41
N ALA A 127 5.10 24.15 7.25
CA ALA A 127 6.36 24.76 6.86
C ALA A 127 7.38 23.76 6.33
N ALA A 128 7.33 22.49 6.75
CA ALA A 128 8.20 21.42 6.24
C ALA A 128 7.77 20.89 4.84
N GLY A 129 6.62 21.32 4.32
CA GLY A 129 6.10 20.97 3.00
C GLY A 129 5.28 19.68 2.95
N ASN A 130 5.09 19.16 1.74
CA ASN A 130 4.27 17.98 1.51
C ASN A 130 4.98 16.67 1.87
N SER A 131 4.36 15.84 2.69
CA SER A 131 4.85 14.50 3.08
C SER A 131 4.21 13.36 2.28
N LEU A 132 3.12 13.61 1.55
CA LEU A 132 2.35 12.62 0.77
C LEU A 132 2.98 12.38 -0.62
N PRO A 133 3.15 11.11 -1.02
CA PRO A 133 2.98 9.86 -0.28
C PRO A 133 4.19 9.47 0.59
N SER A 134 3.99 8.56 1.58
CA SER A 134 5.08 8.07 2.44
C SER A 134 6.10 7.22 1.69
N GLY A 135 7.38 7.61 1.73
CA GLY A 135 8.47 6.87 1.09
C GLY A 135 8.74 5.51 1.76
N HIS A 136 8.80 5.45 3.09
CA HIS A 136 9.02 4.20 3.83
C HIS A 136 7.90 3.19 3.56
N THR A 137 6.66 3.63 3.55
CA THR A 137 5.50 2.81 3.24
C THR A 137 5.55 2.30 1.79
N THR A 138 5.97 3.15 0.83
CA THR A 138 6.15 2.75 -0.57
C THR A 138 7.21 1.66 -0.72
N VAL A 139 8.36 1.80 -0.03
CA VAL A 139 9.42 0.77 -0.02
C VAL A 139 8.86 -0.56 0.47
N ALA A 140 8.23 -0.58 1.65
CA ALA A 140 7.69 -1.81 2.24
C ALA A 140 6.64 -2.48 1.34
N ALA A 141 5.69 -1.70 0.83
CA ALA A 141 4.60 -2.22 0.00
C ALA A 141 5.09 -2.70 -1.37
N SER A 142 5.99 -1.97 -2.02
CA SER A 142 6.52 -2.36 -3.34
C SER A 142 7.30 -3.67 -3.28
N VAL A 143 8.11 -3.87 -2.25
CA VAL A 143 8.81 -5.12 -1.98
C VAL A 143 7.81 -6.25 -1.70
N ALA A 144 6.80 -6.02 -0.86
CA ALA A 144 5.78 -7.01 -0.54
C ALA A 144 5.01 -7.48 -1.79
N LEU A 145 4.53 -6.54 -2.62
CA LEU A 145 3.80 -6.89 -3.83
C LEU A 145 4.70 -7.54 -4.90
N ALA A 146 5.95 -7.10 -5.04
CA ALA A 146 6.90 -7.75 -5.92
C ALA A 146 7.20 -9.20 -5.49
N LEU A 147 7.29 -9.48 -4.20
CA LEU A 147 7.41 -10.85 -3.67
C LEU A 147 6.20 -11.71 -4.03
N ILE A 148 4.97 -11.20 -3.90
CA ILE A 148 3.76 -11.93 -4.32
C ILE A 148 3.83 -12.33 -5.80
N LEU A 149 4.37 -11.46 -6.66
CA LEU A 149 4.53 -11.77 -8.09
C LEU A 149 5.61 -12.84 -8.33
N VAL A 150 6.75 -12.76 -7.64
CA VAL A 150 7.93 -13.57 -7.92
C VAL A 150 7.90 -14.93 -7.23
N LEU A 151 7.28 -15.06 -6.07
CA LEU A 151 7.25 -16.30 -5.30
C LEU A 151 6.54 -17.44 -6.04
N PRO A 152 7.03 -18.69 -5.90
CA PRO A 152 6.35 -19.86 -6.43
C PRO A 152 4.98 -20.06 -5.77
N PRO A 153 4.00 -20.67 -6.48
CA PRO A 153 2.64 -20.84 -5.96
C PRO A 153 2.57 -21.51 -4.59
N THR A 154 3.48 -22.41 -4.27
CA THR A 154 3.53 -23.17 -3.02
C THR A 154 3.74 -22.29 -1.77
N VAL A 155 4.52 -21.22 -1.88
CA VAL A 155 4.82 -20.31 -0.76
C VAL A 155 4.24 -18.91 -0.95
N ARG A 156 3.58 -18.66 -2.07
CA ARG A 156 3.04 -17.33 -2.41
C ARG A 156 2.00 -16.84 -1.41
N VAL A 157 1.12 -17.72 -0.92
CA VAL A 157 0.10 -17.37 0.07
C VAL A 157 0.75 -16.92 1.38
N LEU A 158 1.75 -17.65 1.86
CA LEU A 158 2.52 -17.25 3.04
C LEU A 158 3.22 -15.90 2.79
N GLY A 159 3.87 -15.74 1.64
CA GLY A 159 4.50 -14.49 1.23
C GLY A 159 3.51 -13.31 1.14
N ALA A 160 2.27 -13.57 0.71
CA ALA A 160 1.23 -12.55 0.67
C ALA A 160 0.81 -12.11 2.09
N TYR A 161 0.59 -13.04 3.01
CA TYR A 161 0.26 -12.68 4.40
C TYR A 161 1.41 -11.95 5.10
N LEU A 162 2.63 -12.48 5.03
CA LEU A 162 3.79 -11.88 5.70
C LEU A 162 4.15 -10.52 5.08
N GLY A 163 4.13 -10.42 3.75
CA GLY A 163 4.41 -9.16 3.06
C GLY A 163 3.34 -8.09 3.34
N THR A 164 2.06 -8.48 3.34
CA THR A 164 0.96 -7.58 3.69
C THR A 164 1.07 -7.10 5.14
N ALA A 165 1.31 -8.00 6.08
CA ALA A 165 1.49 -7.66 7.49
C ALA A 165 2.70 -6.72 7.68
N TYR A 166 3.84 -7.03 7.06
CA TYR A 166 5.04 -6.19 7.12
C TYR A 166 4.78 -4.78 6.58
N ALA A 167 4.16 -4.66 5.40
CA ALA A 167 3.88 -3.36 4.80
C ALA A 167 2.83 -2.56 5.59
N ALA A 168 1.81 -3.23 6.13
CA ALA A 168 0.82 -2.60 7.01
C ALA A 168 1.46 -2.08 8.30
N VAL A 169 2.27 -2.91 8.96
CA VAL A 169 3.04 -2.51 10.16
C VAL A 169 3.98 -1.36 9.85
N ALA A 170 4.66 -1.37 8.70
CA ALA A 170 5.51 -0.26 8.27
C ALA A 170 4.73 1.05 8.12
N GLY A 171 3.55 1.00 7.49
CA GLY A 171 2.68 2.17 7.35
C GLY A 171 2.20 2.70 8.71
N VAL A 172 1.74 1.82 9.60
CA VAL A 172 1.34 2.20 10.97
C VAL A 172 2.54 2.71 11.78
N ALA A 173 3.72 2.12 11.61
CA ALA A 173 4.95 2.55 12.27
C ALA A 173 5.34 3.99 11.91
N THR A 174 5.15 4.41 10.65
CA THR A 174 5.41 5.82 10.25
C THR A 174 4.45 6.80 10.91
N LEU A 175 3.18 6.41 11.12
CA LEU A 175 2.21 7.18 11.91
C LEU A 175 2.62 7.21 13.39
N SER A 176 2.94 6.05 13.97
CA SER A 176 3.33 5.93 15.38
C SER A 176 4.60 6.71 15.73
N ALA A 177 5.57 6.78 14.80
CA ALA A 177 6.79 7.58 14.94
C ALA A 177 6.53 9.10 14.78
N GLY A 178 5.32 9.49 14.37
CA GLY A 178 5.02 10.88 14.07
C GLY A 178 5.66 11.39 12.77
N TRP A 179 6.17 10.50 11.90
CA TRP A 179 6.87 10.91 10.67
C TRP A 179 5.92 11.20 9.52
N HIS A 180 4.79 10.50 9.46
CA HIS A 180 3.81 10.59 8.38
C HIS A 180 2.39 10.59 8.90
N ARG A 181 1.54 11.33 8.21
CA ARG A 181 0.09 11.31 8.43
C ARG A 181 -0.52 10.02 7.86
N PRO A 182 -1.71 9.59 8.33
CA PRO A 182 -2.39 8.40 7.83
C PRO A 182 -2.59 8.41 6.31
N SER A 183 -2.99 9.55 5.77
CA SER A 183 -3.21 9.73 4.32
C SER A 183 -1.94 9.48 3.50
N ASP A 184 -0.74 9.79 4.02
CA ASP A 184 0.53 9.56 3.35
C ASP A 184 0.79 8.07 3.13
N ALA A 185 0.45 7.23 4.12
CA ALA A 185 0.62 5.78 4.04
C ALA A 185 -0.43 5.14 3.11
N VAL A 186 -1.69 5.57 3.20
CA VAL A 186 -2.76 5.12 2.30
C VAL A 186 -2.43 5.47 0.86
N ALA A 187 -2.02 6.71 0.58
CA ALA A 187 -1.61 7.15 -0.74
C ALA A 187 -0.44 6.32 -1.30
N ALA A 188 0.55 5.98 -0.47
CA ALA A 188 1.67 5.13 -0.85
C ALA A 188 1.21 3.74 -1.32
N PHE A 189 0.29 3.10 -0.61
CA PHE A 189 -0.27 1.80 -1.00
C PHE A 189 -1.01 1.87 -2.33
N LEU A 190 -1.76 2.94 -2.58
CA LEU A 190 -2.48 3.13 -3.83
C LEU A 190 -1.52 3.34 -5.01
N VAL A 191 -0.45 4.12 -4.84
CA VAL A 191 0.61 4.28 -5.85
C VAL A 191 1.26 2.94 -6.17
N VAL A 192 1.63 2.15 -5.16
CA VAL A 192 2.21 0.82 -5.37
C VAL A 192 1.22 -0.12 -6.05
N GLY A 193 -0.06 -0.05 -5.71
CA GLY A 193 -1.11 -0.83 -6.34
C GLY A 193 -1.31 -0.51 -7.83
N VAL A 194 -1.21 0.78 -8.22
CA VAL A 194 -1.18 1.18 -9.63
C VAL A 194 -0.01 0.51 -10.36
N TRP A 195 1.20 0.59 -9.79
CA TRP A 195 2.38 -0.04 -10.38
C TRP A 195 2.27 -1.57 -10.42
N ALA A 196 1.62 -2.21 -9.45
CA ALA A 196 1.35 -3.64 -9.49
C ALA A 196 0.39 -4.02 -10.64
N ALA A 197 -0.62 -3.22 -10.91
CA ALA A 197 -1.51 -3.42 -12.06
C ALA A 197 -0.76 -3.21 -13.40
N LEU A 198 0.09 -2.17 -13.52
CA LEU A 198 0.94 -1.94 -14.69
C LEU A 198 1.93 -3.09 -14.89
N ALA A 199 2.54 -3.60 -13.82
CA ALA A 199 3.39 -4.78 -13.84
C ALA A 199 2.64 -6.01 -14.37
N GLY A 200 1.39 -6.18 -13.95
CA GLY A 200 0.51 -7.22 -14.48
C GLY A 200 0.26 -7.08 -15.98
N LEU A 201 -0.01 -5.87 -16.47
CA LEU A 201 -0.16 -5.59 -17.90
C LEU A 201 1.11 -5.90 -18.68
N LEU A 202 2.27 -5.51 -18.17
CA LEU A 202 3.56 -5.81 -18.80
C LEU A 202 3.79 -7.33 -18.89
N LEU A 203 3.47 -8.09 -17.84
CA LEU A 203 3.55 -9.56 -17.89
C LEU A 203 2.61 -10.17 -18.93
N LEU A 204 1.40 -9.63 -19.07
CA LEU A 204 0.47 -10.09 -20.12
C LEU A 204 1.03 -9.87 -21.53
N VAL A 205 1.72 -8.74 -21.77
CA VAL A 205 2.28 -8.43 -23.09
C VAL A 205 3.52 -9.27 -23.38
N THR A 206 4.40 -9.44 -22.39
CA THR A 206 5.72 -10.08 -22.58
C THR A 206 5.67 -11.60 -22.52
N GLN A 207 4.67 -12.19 -21.82
CA GLN A 207 4.55 -13.64 -21.73
C GLN A 207 3.58 -14.16 -22.80
N ARG A 208 4.14 -14.83 -23.82
CA ARG A 208 3.36 -15.41 -24.94
C ARG A 208 2.56 -16.65 -24.54
N GLU A 209 3.07 -17.44 -23.61
CA GLU A 209 2.38 -18.60 -23.06
C GLU A 209 1.62 -18.22 -21.80
N GLN A 210 0.29 -18.27 -21.87
CA GLN A 210 -0.54 -18.09 -20.69
C GLN A 210 -0.50 -19.33 -19.81
N ALA A 211 -0.22 -19.10 -18.53
CA ALA A 211 -0.60 -20.06 -17.53
C ALA A 211 -2.11 -20.02 -17.34
N GLN A 212 -2.77 -20.99 -17.88
CA GLN A 212 -4.08 -21.38 -17.37
C GLN A 212 -3.85 -22.24 -16.12
N VAL A 213 -3.51 -21.60 -15.02
CA VAL A 213 -3.43 -22.27 -13.73
C VAL A 213 -4.65 -21.80 -12.96
N GLU A 214 -5.57 -22.72 -12.71
CA GLU A 214 -6.62 -22.42 -11.75
C GLU A 214 -5.98 -22.09 -10.40
N PRO A 215 -6.44 -21.02 -9.72
CA PRO A 215 -5.97 -20.72 -8.38
C PRO A 215 -6.32 -21.90 -7.48
N THR A 216 -5.37 -22.29 -6.63
CA THR A 216 -5.65 -23.26 -5.56
C THR A 216 -6.67 -22.67 -4.60
N ASP A 217 -7.42 -23.50 -3.90
CA ASP A 217 -8.37 -23.02 -2.89
C ASP A 217 -7.69 -22.13 -1.85
N ALA A 218 -6.44 -22.44 -1.46
CA ALA A 218 -5.65 -21.60 -0.58
C ALA A 218 -5.44 -20.17 -1.11
N HIS A 219 -5.22 -19.98 -2.43
CA HIS A 219 -5.10 -18.65 -3.03
C HIS A 219 -6.42 -17.89 -3.02
N ARG A 220 -7.53 -18.59 -3.33
CA ARG A 220 -8.88 -17.98 -3.30
C ARG A 220 -9.23 -17.54 -1.89
N VAL A 221 -9.04 -18.44 -0.92
CA VAL A 221 -9.29 -18.14 0.50
C VAL A 221 -8.42 -16.98 0.97
N ALA A 222 -7.13 -16.96 0.65
CA ALA A 222 -6.23 -15.88 1.06
C ALA A 222 -6.65 -14.52 0.44
N ALA A 223 -7.01 -14.50 -0.84
CA ALA A 223 -7.50 -13.28 -1.49
C ALA A 223 -8.81 -12.79 -0.87
N VAL A 224 -9.74 -13.69 -0.54
CA VAL A 224 -11.00 -13.36 0.13
C VAL A 224 -10.75 -12.86 1.54
N VAL A 225 -9.92 -13.55 2.34
CA VAL A 225 -9.61 -13.15 3.73
C VAL A 225 -8.95 -11.78 3.77
N LEU A 226 -7.93 -11.54 2.94
CA LEU A 226 -7.28 -10.23 2.85
C LEU A 226 -8.24 -9.16 2.33
N GLY A 227 -9.06 -9.48 1.32
CA GLY A 227 -10.00 -8.53 0.73
C GLY A 227 -11.12 -8.14 1.69
N LEU A 228 -11.80 -9.12 2.29
CA LEU A 228 -12.88 -8.86 3.24
C LEU A 228 -12.37 -8.26 4.55
N GLY A 229 -11.29 -8.81 5.10
CA GLY A 229 -10.66 -8.27 6.32
C GLY A 229 -10.19 -6.83 6.10
N GLY A 230 -9.56 -6.58 4.95
CA GLY A 230 -9.15 -5.23 4.56
C GLY A 230 -10.33 -4.27 4.38
N ALA A 231 -11.40 -4.70 3.70
CA ALA A 231 -12.60 -3.90 3.52
C ALA A 231 -13.28 -3.57 4.86
N ILE A 232 -13.39 -4.54 5.76
CA ILE A 232 -13.91 -4.33 7.12
C ILE A 232 -13.07 -3.29 7.87
N ALA A 233 -11.74 -3.38 7.80
CA ALA A 233 -10.84 -2.44 8.45
C ALA A 233 -10.96 -1.02 7.86
N VAL A 234 -11.11 -0.89 6.54
CA VAL A 234 -11.36 0.42 5.88
C VAL A 234 -12.72 1.00 6.31
N VAL A 235 -13.77 0.17 6.37
CA VAL A 235 -15.08 0.61 6.87
C VAL A 235 -15.02 1.03 8.33
N ALA A 236 -14.34 0.26 9.18
CA ALA A 236 -14.13 0.62 10.58
C ALA A 236 -13.37 1.95 10.73
N SER A 237 -12.36 2.17 9.87
CA SER A 237 -11.66 3.47 9.79
C SER A 237 -12.61 4.59 9.42
N ALA A 238 -13.41 4.40 8.38
CA ALA A 238 -14.38 5.43 7.95
C ALA A 238 -15.39 5.77 9.04
N LEU A 239 -15.89 4.77 9.77
CA LEU A 239 -16.81 4.98 10.91
C LEU A 239 -16.13 5.70 12.08
N ALA A 240 -14.86 5.37 12.38
CA ALA A 240 -14.10 6.04 13.43
C ALA A 240 -13.85 7.52 13.08
N LEU A 241 -13.49 7.80 11.82
CA LEU A 241 -13.26 9.17 11.35
C LEU A 241 -14.57 9.96 11.23
N SER A 242 -15.68 9.34 10.78
CA SER A 242 -16.97 10.01 10.74
C SER A 242 -17.46 10.42 12.13
N TRP A 243 -17.22 9.56 13.14
CA TRP A 243 -17.53 9.93 14.53
C TRP A 243 -16.74 11.16 15.00
N LEU A 244 -15.48 11.34 14.57
CA LEU A 244 -14.70 12.53 14.88
C LEU A 244 -15.25 13.78 14.20
N VAL A 245 -15.80 13.66 12.99
CA VAL A 245 -16.40 14.80 12.25
C VAL A 245 -17.59 15.41 13.01
N ASP A 246 -18.33 14.60 13.77
CA ASP A 246 -19.48 15.04 14.57
C ASP A 246 -19.06 15.76 15.86
N LEU A 247 -17.77 15.80 16.21
CA LEU A 247 -17.24 16.50 17.37
C LEU A 247 -16.85 17.94 17.03
N PRO A 248 -16.82 18.85 18.03
CA PRO A 248 -16.24 20.17 17.84
C PRO A 248 -14.81 20.06 17.33
N GLN A 249 -14.48 20.78 16.27
CA GLN A 249 -13.14 20.83 15.69
C GLN A 249 -12.23 21.73 16.55
N LEU A 250 -11.81 21.21 17.69
CA LEU A 250 -10.84 21.85 18.57
C LEU A 250 -9.43 21.70 17.98
N ASP A 251 -8.49 22.48 18.50
CA ASP A 251 -7.09 22.24 18.26
C ASP A 251 -6.77 20.77 18.63
N PRO A 252 -6.07 20.01 17.78
CA PRO A 252 -5.74 18.62 18.06
C PRO A 252 -5.04 18.39 19.40
N ASP A 253 -4.24 19.36 19.88
CA ASP A 253 -3.56 19.28 21.18
C ASP A 253 -4.52 19.51 22.38
N GLU A 254 -5.67 20.11 22.16
CA GLU A 254 -6.73 20.32 23.18
C GLU A 254 -7.74 19.15 23.20
N MET A 255 -7.64 18.20 22.26
CA MET A 255 -8.59 17.09 22.18
C MET A 255 -8.43 16.08 23.32
N GLY A 256 -9.55 15.55 23.77
CA GLY A 256 -9.58 14.51 24.80
C GLY A 256 -8.90 13.21 24.31
N ARG A 257 -8.25 12.52 25.24
CA ARG A 257 -7.51 11.26 24.98
C ARG A 257 -8.31 10.21 24.20
N ARG A 258 -9.65 10.13 24.44
CA ARG A 258 -10.53 9.20 23.73
C ARG A 258 -10.61 9.52 22.23
N SER A 259 -10.78 10.78 21.88
CA SER A 259 -10.90 11.25 20.50
C SER A 259 -9.58 11.03 19.75
N LEU A 260 -8.45 11.37 20.37
CA LEU A 260 -7.12 11.10 19.84
C LEU A 260 -6.88 9.59 19.59
N PHE A 261 -7.29 8.75 20.55
CA PHE A 261 -7.16 7.30 20.40
C PHE A 261 -8.03 6.75 19.26
N VAL A 262 -9.29 7.24 19.14
CA VAL A 262 -10.18 6.84 18.03
C VAL A 262 -9.61 7.28 16.69
N GLY A 263 -9.08 8.50 16.58
CA GLY A 263 -8.41 8.99 15.38
C GLY A 263 -7.21 8.13 14.99
N TYR A 264 -6.32 7.85 15.94
CA TYR A 264 -5.14 7.03 15.73
C TYR A 264 -5.50 5.59 15.35
N ALA A 265 -6.33 4.90 16.15
CA ALA A 265 -6.69 3.50 15.94
C ALA A 265 -7.51 3.31 14.65
N GLY A 266 -8.46 4.22 14.39
CA GLY A 266 -9.23 4.24 13.15
C GLY A 266 -8.33 4.42 11.94
N SER A 267 -7.38 5.35 12.00
CA SER A 267 -6.41 5.57 10.91
C SER A 267 -5.46 4.39 10.73
N ALA A 268 -4.99 3.76 11.82
CA ALA A 268 -4.17 2.55 11.74
C ALA A 268 -4.93 1.39 11.08
N ALA A 269 -6.23 1.24 11.39
CA ALA A 269 -7.10 0.27 10.72
C ALA A 269 -7.24 0.57 9.23
N GLY A 270 -7.40 1.85 8.83
CA GLY A 270 -7.48 2.29 7.45
C GLY A 270 -6.20 2.00 6.66
N ILE A 271 -5.03 2.27 7.27
CA ILE A 271 -3.71 1.95 6.71
C ILE A 271 -3.60 0.43 6.46
N ALA A 272 -3.82 -0.39 7.49
CA ALA A 272 -3.71 -1.84 7.40
C ALA A 272 -4.73 -2.43 6.42
N GLY A 273 -5.97 -1.93 6.45
CA GLY A 273 -7.05 -2.33 5.57
C GLY A 273 -6.75 -2.04 4.10
N THR A 274 -6.25 -0.85 3.79
CA THR A 274 -5.87 -0.47 2.42
C THR A 274 -4.78 -1.40 1.88
N MET A 275 -3.74 -1.68 2.67
CA MET A 275 -2.69 -2.62 2.24
C MET A 275 -3.24 -4.02 1.99
N ALA A 276 -4.13 -4.51 2.86
CA ALA A 276 -4.74 -5.83 2.71
C ALA A 276 -5.60 -5.93 1.44
N VAL A 277 -6.40 -4.90 1.15
CA VAL A 277 -7.20 -4.83 -0.10
C VAL A 277 -6.29 -4.83 -1.33
N VAL A 278 -5.24 -4.00 -1.36
CA VAL A 278 -4.30 -3.93 -2.49
C VAL A 278 -3.61 -5.29 -2.70
N ALA A 279 -3.15 -5.93 -1.64
CA ALA A 279 -2.53 -7.26 -1.71
C ALA A 279 -3.51 -8.33 -2.20
N ALA A 280 -4.77 -8.29 -1.73
CA ALA A 280 -5.83 -9.19 -2.18
C ALA A 280 -6.09 -9.06 -3.69
N LEU A 281 -6.15 -7.85 -4.22
CA LEU A 281 -6.34 -7.58 -5.65
C LEU A 281 -5.20 -8.15 -6.49
N VAL A 282 -3.96 -7.98 -6.04
CA VAL A 282 -2.78 -8.56 -6.71
C VAL A 282 -2.81 -10.09 -6.65
N LEU A 283 -3.10 -10.66 -5.48
CA LEU A 283 -3.16 -12.11 -5.28
C LEU A 283 -4.28 -12.75 -6.13
N ALA A 284 -5.43 -12.07 -6.26
CA ALA A 284 -6.56 -12.55 -7.07
C ALA A 284 -6.23 -12.67 -8.56
N VAL A 285 -5.27 -11.89 -9.08
CA VAL A 285 -4.94 -11.84 -10.52
C VAL A 285 -3.65 -12.57 -10.85
N VAL A 286 -2.72 -12.69 -9.89
CA VAL A 286 -1.35 -13.19 -10.13
C VAL A 286 -1.30 -14.59 -10.76
N HIS A 287 -2.26 -15.48 -10.47
CA HIS A 287 -2.33 -16.82 -11.04
C HIS A 287 -2.58 -16.81 -12.56
N ARG A 288 -3.17 -15.74 -13.10
CA ARG A 288 -3.38 -15.54 -14.54
C ARG A 288 -2.16 -14.95 -15.24
N LEU A 289 -1.24 -14.36 -14.46
CA LEU A 289 -0.08 -13.63 -14.95
C LEU A 289 1.20 -14.46 -14.94
N VAL A 290 1.35 -15.34 -13.95
CA VAL A 290 2.58 -16.07 -13.68
C VAL A 290 2.36 -17.59 -13.86
N PRO A 291 2.82 -18.17 -14.98
CA PRO A 291 2.68 -19.61 -15.27
C PRO A 291 3.43 -20.49 -14.26
N ARG A 292 2.92 -21.73 -14.04
CA ARG A 292 3.71 -22.77 -13.37
C ARG A 292 4.84 -23.24 -14.30
N VAL A 293 6.03 -23.48 -13.75
CA VAL A 293 7.04 -24.27 -14.46
C VAL A 293 6.50 -25.71 -14.49
N LYS A 294 6.39 -26.29 -15.69
CA LYS A 294 6.32 -27.75 -15.79
C LYS A 294 7.66 -28.27 -15.34
N GLY A 295 7.69 -28.97 -14.18
CA GLY A 295 8.84 -29.76 -13.76
C GLY A 295 9.10 -30.91 -14.73
#